data_a848ef429f77e01024ef6595835c3ba0
#
_entry.id   a848ef429f77e01024ef6595835c3ba0
#
_cell.length_a   1.000
_cell.length_b   1.000
_cell.length_c   1.000
_cell.angle_alpha   90.00
_cell.angle_beta   90.00
_cell.angle_gamma   90.00
#
_symmetry.space_group_name_H-M   'P 1'
#
loop_
_entity.id
_entity.type
_entity.pdbx_description
1 polymer ?
#
loop_
_entity_poly.entity_id
_entity_poly.type
_entity_poly.pdbx_seq_one_letter_code
_entity_poly.pdbx_strand_id
1 'polypeptide(L)'
;AGLLHDIGHGPYSHAFEGVTKTSHEEFTCRIIEENTEITRILEDCCEGLSKDVADVIRHESSNPLLSQLISSQLDADRFDYLLRDAYFTGTKYGEYDLERILRTMRVHDGKQLVIKESGVYAVENYIMARYHMYWQVYYHPVARSYETVLHLLFKRLKDLGYENADEHVISLFEPIISGKKISLDAYFQLDETSCGYGFHLLTKHPDPIVSDLAIRIRDRILFEYQDSQPNENRKVRNTLKKNGYDLHYYWAKDEVAQSPYVPYSGSGTGSIWVRMKDGSTKELSNASNIVYSLIHGPEKDDNKVYFPKVE
;
A
#
# COMPACT_ATOMS: atom_id res chain seq x y z
N ALA A 1 11.43 -16.08 0.33
CA ALA A 1 10.20 -15.28 0.27
C ALA A 1 10.43 -13.89 0.85
N GLY A 2 10.83 -13.73 2.13
CA GLY A 2 10.95 -12.40 2.76
C GLY A 2 11.82 -11.38 2.01
N LEU A 3 12.90 -11.80 1.35
CA LEU A 3 13.72 -10.90 0.52
C LEU A 3 13.04 -10.52 -0.81
N LEU A 4 12.18 -11.37 -1.32
CA LEU A 4 11.66 -11.25 -2.70
C LEU A 4 10.19 -10.80 -2.75
N HIS A 5 9.47 -10.73 -1.63
CA HIS A 5 8.01 -10.54 -1.65
C HIS A 5 7.57 -9.22 -2.30
N ASP A 6 8.42 -8.19 -2.27
CA ASP A 6 8.13 -6.84 -2.74
C ASP A 6 8.84 -6.45 -4.05
N ILE A 7 9.56 -7.37 -4.70
CA ILE A 7 10.29 -7.04 -5.95
C ILE A 7 9.37 -6.68 -7.12
N GLY A 8 8.09 -6.97 -6.99
CA GLY A 8 7.06 -6.60 -7.96
C GLY A 8 6.48 -5.20 -7.78
N HIS A 9 6.96 -4.39 -6.84
CA HIS A 9 6.54 -3.01 -6.75
C HIS A 9 6.97 -2.19 -7.97
N GLY A 10 6.02 -1.53 -8.61
CA GLY A 10 6.27 -0.55 -9.67
C GLY A 10 6.56 0.85 -9.11
N PRO A 11 6.77 1.83 -9.99
CA PRO A 11 7.00 3.22 -9.58
C PRO A 11 5.83 3.75 -8.78
N TYR A 12 6.12 4.58 -7.77
CA TYR A 12 5.12 5.12 -6.82
C TYR A 12 4.34 4.05 -6.03
N SER A 13 4.83 2.80 -6.02
CA SER A 13 4.34 1.73 -5.16
C SER A 13 2.81 1.53 -5.26
N HIS A 14 2.09 1.51 -4.13
CA HIS A 14 0.64 1.30 -4.10
C HIS A 14 -0.19 2.33 -4.88
N ALA A 15 0.31 3.57 -5.03
CA ALA A 15 -0.38 4.57 -5.85
C ALA A 15 -0.53 4.11 -7.30
N PHE A 16 0.44 3.37 -7.82
CA PHE A 16 0.42 2.86 -9.19
C PHE A 16 -0.48 1.63 -9.36
N GLU A 17 -0.70 0.84 -8.33
CA GLU A 17 -1.65 -0.28 -8.36
C GLU A 17 -3.08 0.20 -8.67
N GLY A 18 -3.45 1.37 -8.14
CA GLY A 18 -4.71 2.03 -8.48
C GLY A 18 -4.85 2.34 -9.98
N VAL A 19 -3.74 2.55 -10.68
CA VAL A 19 -3.70 2.79 -12.14
C VAL A 19 -3.67 1.49 -12.93
N THR A 20 -2.79 0.55 -12.55
CA THR A 20 -2.57 -0.73 -13.26
C THR A 20 -3.69 -1.74 -13.03
N LYS A 21 -4.40 -1.64 -11.92
CA LYS A 21 -5.38 -2.64 -11.43
C LYS A 21 -4.77 -4.03 -11.17
N THR A 22 -3.47 -4.10 -10.98
CA THR A 22 -2.72 -5.33 -10.69
C THR A 22 -1.91 -5.11 -9.42
N SER A 23 -1.93 -6.07 -8.49
CA SER A 23 -1.14 -5.98 -7.25
C SER A 23 0.35 -6.21 -7.53
N HIS A 24 1.21 -5.60 -6.71
CA HIS A 24 2.64 -5.87 -6.74
C HIS A 24 2.96 -7.35 -6.46
N GLU A 25 2.18 -8.01 -5.61
CA GLU A 25 2.34 -9.43 -5.30
C GLU A 25 2.18 -10.32 -6.54
N GLU A 26 1.25 -9.99 -7.45
CA GLU A 26 1.11 -10.70 -8.72
C GLU A 26 2.36 -10.52 -9.58
N PHE A 27 2.88 -9.30 -9.71
CA PHE A 27 4.14 -9.05 -10.42
C PHE A 27 5.32 -9.75 -9.75
N THR A 28 5.41 -9.72 -8.42
CA THR A 28 6.41 -10.46 -7.65
C THR A 28 6.41 -11.95 -8.01
N CYS A 29 5.26 -12.59 -7.95
CA CYS A 29 5.15 -14.02 -8.28
C CYS A 29 5.53 -14.29 -9.73
N ARG A 30 5.13 -13.45 -10.67
CA ARG A 30 5.52 -13.56 -12.07
C ARG A 30 7.04 -13.42 -12.27
N ILE A 31 7.66 -12.44 -11.60
CA ILE A 31 9.13 -12.26 -11.64
C ILE A 31 9.85 -13.50 -11.10
N ILE A 32 9.30 -14.16 -10.09
CA ILE A 32 9.86 -15.36 -9.48
C ILE A 32 9.67 -16.60 -10.38
N GLU A 33 8.58 -16.69 -11.15
CA GLU A 33 8.18 -17.89 -11.88
C GLU A 33 8.38 -17.82 -13.42
N GLU A 34 8.34 -16.62 -14.05
CA GLU A 34 8.31 -16.45 -15.51
C GLU A 34 9.72 -16.33 -16.14
N ASN A 35 10.61 -17.33 -15.96
CA ASN A 35 11.89 -17.44 -16.65
C ASN A 35 12.82 -16.20 -16.56
N THR A 36 12.86 -15.57 -15.41
CA THR A 36 13.78 -14.47 -15.10
C THR A 36 15.13 -14.99 -14.60
N GLU A 37 16.09 -14.10 -14.37
CA GLU A 37 17.35 -14.45 -13.71
C GLU A 37 17.09 -14.98 -12.28
N ILE A 38 16.13 -14.39 -11.56
CA ILE A 38 15.73 -14.82 -10.21
C ILE A 38 15.19 -16.26 -10.26
N THR A 39 14.32 -16.57 -11.22
CA THR A 39 13.81 -17.94 -11.42
C THR A 39 14.95 -18.93 -11.57
N ARG A 40 15.92 -18.61 -12.44
CA ARG A 40 17.08 -19.50 -12.70
C ARG A 40 17.93 -19.71 -11.45
N ILE A 41 18.24 -18.64 -10.70
CA ILE A 41 19.01 -18.73 -9.45
C ILE A 41 18.30 -19.62 -8.42
N LEU A 42 16.98 -19.49 -8.30
CA LEU A 42 16.19 -20.29 -7.35
C LEU A 42 16.16 -21.77 -7.76
N GLU A 43 15.93 -22.06 -9.05
CA GLU A 43 15.90 -23.43 -9.57
C GLU A 43 17.28 -24.11 -9.55
N ASP A 44 18.36 -23.36 -9.76
CA ASP A 44 19.73 -23.85 -9.60
C ASP A 44 20.06 -24.23 -8.15
N CYS A 45 19.43 -23.55 -7.19
CA CYS A 45 19.58 -23.88 -5.76
C CYS A 45 18.83 -25.16 -5.38
N CYS A 46 17.58 -25.28 -5.82
CA CYS A 46 16.71 -26.43 -5.59
C CYS A 46 15.59 -26.44 -6.63
N GLU A 47 15.38 -27.58 -7.30
CA GLU A 47 14.27 -27.78 -8.24
C GLU A 47 12.91 -27.48 -7.56
N GLY A 48 12.10 -26.62 -8.17
CA GLY A 48 10.80 -26.19 -7.67
C GLY A 48 10.84 -25.08 -6.62
N LEU A 49 12.01 -24.54 -6.27
CA LEU A 49 12.12 -23.50 -5.23
C LEU A 49 11.44 -22.19 -5.65
N SER A 50 11.43 -21.85 -6.94
CA SER A 50 10.71 -20.66 -7.43
C SER A 50 9.22 -20.74 -7.13
N LYS A 51 8.62 -21.89 -7.41
CA LYS A 51 7.21 -22.15 -7.08
C LYS A 51 6.97 -22.12 -5.57
N ASP A 52 7.80 -22.78 -4.77
CA ASP A 52 7.65 -22.82 -3.32
C ASP A 52 7.70 -21.38 -2.71
N VAL A 53 8.58 -20.53 -3.23
CA VAL A 53 8.69 -19.13 -2.80
C VAL A 53 7.44 -18.34 -3.19
N ALA A 54 6.93 -18.51 -4.40
CA ALA A 54 5.70 -17.86 -4.86
C ALA A 54 4.47 -18.35 -4.08
N ASP A 55 4.37 -19.65 -3.79
CA ASP A 55 3.28 -20.22 -2.98
C ASP A 55 3.26 -19.65 -1.54
N VAL A 56 4.43 -19.35 -0.95
CA VAL A 56 4.50 -18.68 0.35
C VAL A 56 3.93 -17.25 0.26
N ILE A 57 4.26 -16.51 -0.79
CA ILE A 57 3.79 -15.13 -1.02
C ILE A 57 2.27 -15.12 -1.27
N ARG A 58 1.75 -16.08 -2.04
CA ARG A 58 0.31 -16.26 -2.32
C ARG A 58 -0.49 -16.83 -1.14
N HIS A 59 0.14 -17.16 -0.02
CA HIS A 59 -0.47 -17.89 1.11
C HIS A 59 -0.97 -19.30 0.75
N GLU A 60 -0.42 -19.92 -0.27
CA GLU A 60 -0.77 -21.27 -0.75
C GLU A 60 0.20 -22.35 -0.28
N SER A 61 1.23 -21.97 0.50
CA SER A 61 2.21 -22.90 1.04
C SER A 61 1.57 -23.94 1.94
N SER A 62 2.00 -25.19 1.81
CA SER A 62 1.58 -26.31 2.69
C SER A 62 2.03 -26.10 4.14
N ASN A 63 3.01 -25.23 4.40
CA ASN A 63 3.45 -24.85 5.73
C ASN A 63 2.92 -23.44 6.10
N PRO A 64 1.82 -23.37 6.87
CA PRO A 64 1.20 -22.08 7.22
C PRO A 64 2.10 -21.17 8.06
N LEU A 65 3.13 -21.72 8.71
CA LEU A 65 4.07 -20.95 9.49
C LEU A 65 4.93 -20.03 8.61
N LEU A 66 5.30 -20.49 7.40
CA LEU A 66 6.10 -19.68 6.47
C LEU A 66 5.30 -18.46 6.00
N SER A 67 4.03 -18.65 5.63
CA SER A 67 3.17 -17.53 5.26
C SER A 67 2.96 -16.54 6.43
N GLN A 68 2.81 -17.05 7.66
CA GLN A 68 2.68 -16.19 8.84
C GLN A 68 3.95 -15.35 9.11
N LEU A 69 5.13 -15.88 8.81
CA LEU A 69 6.39 -15.14 9.00
C LEU A 69 6.57 -14.01 7.98
N ILE A 70 5.97 -14.13 6.80
CA ILE A 70 6.12 -13.16 5.70
C ILE A 70 4.96 -12.19 5.62
N SER A 71 3.74 -12.64 5.88
CA SER A 71 2.55 -11.81 5.77
C SER A 71 1.50 -12.22 6.81
N SER A 72 1.56 -11.59 7.97
CA SER A 72 0.59 -11.73 9.07
C SER A 72 0.49 -10.43 9.87
N GLN A 73 -0.09 -10.45 11.05
CA GLN A 73 -0.09 -9.29 11.94
C GLN A 73 1.25 -9.08 12.67
N LEU A 74 2.07 -10.13 12.77
CA LEU A 74 3.39 -10.13 13.40
C LEU A 74 4.40 -10.78 12.43
N ASP A 75 4.57 -10.17 11.28
CA ASP A 75 5.46 -10.63 10.22
C ASP A 75 6.77 -9.84 10.16
N ALA A 76 7.73 -10.40 9.42
CA ALA A 76 9.05 -9.81 9.27
C ALA A 76 9.01 -8.48 8.50
N ASP A 77 8.11 -8.36 7.52
CA ASP A 77 7.96 -7.18 6.70
C ASP A 77 7.48 -5.97 7.52
N ARG A 78 6.38 -6.13 8.29
CA ARG A 78 5.88 -5.05 9.16
C ARG A 78 6.87 -4.66 10.23
N PHE A 79 7.60 -5.62 10.78
CA PHE A 79 8.64 -5.33 11.77
C PHE A 79 9.78 -4.51 11.18
N ASP A 80 10.14 -4.72 9.92
CA ASP A 80 11.17 -3.94 9.25
C ASP A 80 10.65 -2.55 8.86
N TYR A 81 9.60 -2.50 8.03
CA TYR A 81 9.23 -1.23 7.40
C TYR A 81 8.73 -0.19 8.41
N LEU A 82 8.02 -0.57 9.48
CA LEU A 82 7.56 0.40 10.47
C LEU A 82 8.71 1.13 11.16
N LEU A 83 9.78 0.40 11.53
CA LEU A 83 10.97 1.00 12.14
C LEU A 83 11.76 1.84 11.14
N ARG A 84 11.93 1.33 9.94
CA ARG A 84 12.67 2.00 8.85
C ARG A 84 11.95 3.27 8.41
N ASP A 85 10.63 3.21 8.22
CA ASP A 85 9.84 4.37 7.83
C ASP A 85 9.77 5.42 8.95
N ALA A 86 9.65 5.01 10.20
CA ALA A 86 9.77 5.94 11.34
C ALA A 86 11.11 6.68 11.32
N TYR A 87 12.21 5.97 11.08
CA TYR A 87 13.53 6.55 10.98
C TYR A 87 13.64 7.57 9.82
N PHE A 88 13.25 7.18 8.61
CA PHE A 88 13.38 8.03 7.42
C PHE A 88 12.39 9.19 7.37
N THR A 89 11.23 9.06 7.99
CA THR A 89 10.26 10.17 8.14
C THR A 89 10.58 11.08 9.32
N GLY A 90 11.52 10.69 10.18
CA GLY A 90 11.90 11.45 11.37
C GLY A 90 10.83 11.44 12.46
N THR A 91 9.91 10.46 12.45
CA THR A 91 8.85 10.33 13.45
C THR A 91 9.26 9.42 14.60
N LYS A 92 8.64 9.60 15.77
CA LYS A 92 8.80 8.71 16.93
C LYS A 92 7.64 7.72 17.08
N TYR A 93 6.64 7.84 16.24
CA TYR A 93 5.41 7.04 16.33
C TYR A 93 5.62 5.56 16.04
N GLY A 94 6.55 5.22 15.15
CA GLY A 94 6.81 3.85 14.73
C GLY A 94 7.81 3.10 15.61
N GLU A 95 8.34 3.70 16.69
CA GLU A 95 9.28 3.04 17.60
C GLU A 95 8.53 2.07 18.53
N TYR A 96 9.02 0.83 18.63
CA TYR A 96 8.50 -0.21 19.53
C TYR A 96 9.60 -1.23 19.89
N ASP A 97 9.36 -2.05 20.92
CA ASP A 97 10.33 -3.03 21.41
C ASP A 97 10.31 -4.35 20.61
N LEU A 98 10.91 -4.32 19.41
CA LEU A 98 11.02 -5.48 18.53
C LEU A 98 11.75 -6.65 19.21
N GLU A 99 12.85 -6.39 19.93
CA GLU A 99 13.59 -7.46 20.62
C GLU A 99 12.69 -8.23 21.60
N ARG A 100 11.86 -7.52 22.35
CA ARG A 100 10.94 -8.13 23.30
C ARG A 100 9.90 -8.99 22.59
N ILE A 101 9.37 -8.52 21.46
CA ILE A 101 8.44 -9.31 20.65
C ILE A 101 9.13 -10.61 20.21
N LEU A 102 10.29 -10.52 19.57
CA LEU A 102 11.04 -11.68 19.08
C LEU A 102 11.39 -12.67 20.20
N ARG A 103 11.84 -12.17 21.37
CA ARG A 103 12.13 -13.01 22.55
C ARG A 103 10.91 -13.73 23.12
N THR A 104 9.72 -13.21 22.89
CA THR A 104 8.47 -13.80 23.40
C THR A 104 7.68 -14.57 22.36
N MET A 105 8.02 -14.45 21.07
CA MET A 105 7.42 -15.22 19.99
C MET A 105 7.76 -16.71 20.11
N ARG A 106 6.79 -17.57 19.84
CA ARG A 106 6.91 -19.04 19.89
C ARG A 106 6.11 -19.66 18.75
N VAL A 107 6.46 -20.89 18.42
CA VAL A 107 5.66 -21.76 17.56
C VAL A 107 4.80 -22.65 18.45
N HIS A 108 3.51 -22.67 18.20
CA HIS A 108 2.54 -23.53 18.86
C HIS A 108 2.12 -24.63 17.88
N ASP A 109 2.20 -25.89 18.36
CA ASP A 109 1.87 -27.12 17.61
C ASP A 109 2.48 -27.23 16.20
N GLY A 110 3.66 -26.60 16.00
CA GLY A 110 4.38 -26.62 14.73
C GLY A 110 3.74 -25.82 13.58
N LYS A 111 2.64 -25.10 13.83
CA LYS A 111 1.82 -24.49 12.76
C LYS A 111 1.44 -23.04 12.97
N GLN A 112 1.52 -22.55 14.19
CA GLN A 112 1.03 -21.22 14.53
C GLN A 112 2.04 -20.40 15.30
N LEU A 113 2.22 -19.13 14.91
CA LEU A 113 2.96 -18.16 15.72
C LEU A 113 2.08 -17.68 16.88
N VAL A 114 2.67 -17.67 18.07
CA VAL A 114 2.02 -17.16 19.28
C VAL A 114 3.02 -16.31 20.07
N ILE A 115 2.50 -15.38 20.86
CA ILE A 115 3.28 -14.58 21.81
C ILE A 115 3.08 -15.16 23.21
N LYS A 116 4.15 -15.27 24.00
CA LYS A 116 4.01 -15.55 25.44
C LYS A 116 3.24 -14.40 26.11
N GLU A 117 2.45 -14.70 27.13
CA GLU A 117 1.73 -13.71 27.94
C GLU A 117 2.62 -12.55 28.39
N SER A 118 3.90 -12.82 28.72
CA SER A 118 4.88 -11.78 29.10
C SER A 118 5.30 -10.83 27.97
N GLY A 119 4.91 -11.09 26.74
CA GLY A 119 5.17 -10.25 25.58
C GLY A 119 3.98 -9.35 25.17
N VAL A 120 2.84 -9.50 25.80
CA VAL A 120 1.61 -8.77 25.43
C VAL A 120 1.82 -7.26 25.39
N TYR A 121 2.47 -6.67 26.38
CA TYR A 121 2.73 -5.22 26.40
C TYR A 121 3.63 -4.73 25.27
N ALA A 122 4.59 -5.53 24.80
CA ALA A 122 5.39 -5.18 23.64
C ALA A 122 4.57 -5.22 22.34
N VAL A 123 3.64 -6.16 22.23
CA VAL A 123 2.70 -6.25 21.09
C VAL A 123 1.69 -5.11 21.14
N GLU A 124 1.18 -4.73 22.30
CA GLU A 124 0.33 -3.54 22.46
C GLU A 124 1.04 -2.28 21.93
N ASN A 125 2.29 -2.08 22.34
CA ASN A 125 3.09 -0.95 21.86
C ASN A 125 3.29 -0.99 20.35
N TYR A 126 3.58 -2.16 19.76
CA TYR A 126 3.68 -2.35 18.31
C TYR A 126 2.36 -2.00 17.58
N ILE A 127 1.21 -2.44 18.08
CA ILE A 127 -0.09 -2.11 17.48
C ILE A 127 -0.35 -0.60 17.52
N MET A 128 0.00 0.05 18.63
CA MET A 128 -0.13 1.51 18.76
C MET A 128 0.84 2.25 17.83
N ALA A 129 2.10 1.79 17.72
CA ALA A 129 3.07 2.35 16.78
C ALA A 129 2.53 2.26 15.33
N ARG A 130 2.04 1.09 14.94
CA ARG A 130 1.42 0.87 13.63
C ARG A 130 0.21 1.79 13.41
N TYR A 131 -0.69 1.90 14.39
CA TYR A 131 -1.85 2.79 14.31
C TYR A 131 -1.43 4.25 14.05
N HIS A 132 -0.44 4.75 14.79
CA HIS A 132 0.04 6.11 14.62
C HIS A 132 0.74 6.33 13.28
N MET A 133 1.58 5.38 12.82
CA MET A 133 2.24 5.46 11.52
C MET A 133 1.23 5.53 10.37
N TYR A 134 0.15 4.74 10.44
CA TYR A 134 -0.89 4.81 9.42
C TYR A 134 -1.52 6.19 9.35
N TRP A 135 -1.93 6.75 10.47
CA TRP A 135 -2.62 8.05 10.48
C TRP A 135 -1.71 9.25 10.28
N GLN A 136 -0.47 9.19 10.72
CA GLN A 136 0.45 10.32 10.67
C GLN A 136 1.37 10.31 9.46
N VAL A 137 1.61 9.16 8.84
CA VAL A 137 2.54 9.00 7.72
C VAL A 137 1.81 8.48 6.48
N TYR A 138 1.28 7.25 6.50
CA TYR A 138 0.77 6.61 5.27
C TYR A 138 -0.53 7.24 4.77
N TYR A 139 -1.43 7.64 5.66
CA TYR A 139 -2.68 8.35 5.30
C TYR A 139 -2.56 9.87 5.42
N HIS A 140 -1.32 10.39 5.39
CA HIS A 140 -1.15 11.83 5.42
C HIS A 140 -1.83 12.48 4.20
N PRO A 141 -2.68 13.50 4.38
CA PRO A 141 -3.49 14.05 3.28
C PRO A 141 -2.68 14.57 2.09
N VAL A 142 -1.46 15.05 2.33
CA VAL A 142 -0.56 15.51 1.25
C VAL A 142 -0.09 14.34 0.37
N ALA A 143 0.25 13.19 0.96
CA ALA A 143 0.60 11.99 0.18
C ALA A 143 -0.60 11.53 -0.66
N ARG A 144 -1.78 11.46 -0.05
CA ARG A 144 -3.02 11.08 -0.74
C ARG A 144 -3.46 12.10 -1.80
N SER A 145 -3.13 13.38 -1.63
CA SER A 145 -3.33 14.38 -2.67
C SER A 145 -2.47 14.09 -3.90
N TYR A 146 -1.21 13.69 -3.71
CA TYR A 146 -0.33 13.30 -4.82
C TYR A 146 -0.90 12.08 -5.57
N GLU A 147 -1.29 11.03 -4.86
CA GLU A 147 -1.93 9.84 -5.42
C GLU A 147 -3.20 10.20 -6.20
N THR A 148 -4.02 11.08 -5.64
CA THR A 148 -5.25 11.58 -6.29
C THR A 148 -4.96 12.25 -7.63
N VAL A 149 -3.98 13.17 -7.67
CA VAL A 149 -3.60 13.87 -8.92
C VAL A 149 -3.05 12.88 -9.93
N LEU A 150 -2.23 11.91 -9.49
CA LEU A 150 -1.70 10.83 -10.33
C LEU A 150 -2.82 10.00 -10.97
N HIS A 151 -3.78 9.56 -10.19
CA HIS A 151 -4.94 8.78 -10.69
C HIS A 151 -5.78 9.59 -11.68
N LEU A 152 -6.00 10.87 -11.43
CA LEU A 152 -6.76 11.75 -12.31
C LEU A 152 -6.03 11.99 -13.63
N LEU A 153 -4.71 12.13 -13.63
CA LEU A 153 -3.91 12.22 -14.84
C LEU A 153 -4.08 10.97 -15.72
N PHE A 154 -3.88 9.79 -15.15
CA PHE A 154 -4.03 8.54 -15.89
C PHE A 154 -5.49 8.30 -16.35
N LYS A 155 -6.46 8.70 -15.54
CA LYS A 155 -7.86 8.69 -15.95
C LYS A 155 -8.09 9.54 -17.19
N ARG A 156 -7.55 10.78 -17.23
CA ARG A 156 -7.68 11.65 -18.39
C ARG A 156 -7.00 11.08 -19.63
N LEU A 157 -5.79 10.55 -19.49
CA LEU A 157 -5.07 9.88 -20.58
C LEU A 157 -5.87 8.71 -21.16
N LYS A 158 -6.47 7.90 -20.29
CA LYS A 158 -7.31 6.78 -20.69
C LYS A 158 -8.55 7.24 -21.45
N ASP A 159 -9.21 8.29 -20.96
CA ASP A 159 -10.43 8.83 -21.60
C ASP A 159 -10.14 9.46 -22.97
N LEU A 160 -8.93 9.98 -23.20
CA LEU A 160 -8.46 10.50 -24.49
C LEU A 160 -7.92 9.43 -25.44
N GLY A 161 -7.64 8.21 -24.97
CA GLY A 161 -7.01 7.17 -25.78
C GLY A 161 -5.60 7.53 -26.28
N TYR A 162 -4.87 8.38 -25.54
CA TYR A 162 -3.54 8.92 -25.89
C TYR A 162 -3.49 9.79 -27.15
N GLU A 163 -4.60 10.35 -27.58
CA GLU A 163 -4.59 11.30 -28.69
C GLU A 163 -3.56 12.42 -28.45
N ASN A 164 -2.72 12.66 -29.45
CA ASN A 164 -1.65 13.65 -29.42
C ASN A 164 -0.58 13.47 -28.33
N ALA A 165 -0.49 12.33 -27.71
CA ALA A 165 0.61 12.01 -26.80
C ALA A 165 1.91 11.74 -27.58
N ASP A 166 3.05 12.08 -26.98
CA ASP A 166 4.37 11.74 -27.49
C ASP A 166 4.56 10.21 -27.56
N GLU A 167 5.28 9.72 -28.59
CA GLU A 167 5.52 8.28 -28.78
C GLU A 167 6.16 7.60 -27.56
N HIS A 168 7.04 8.32 -26.86
CA HIS A 168 7.65 7.80 -25.63
C HIS A 168 6.64 7.67 -24.51
N VAL A 169 5.67 8.59 -24.40
CA VAL A 169 4.58 8.51 -23.42
C VAL A 169 3.67 7.32 -23.72
N ILE A 170 3.34 7.10 -24.99
CA ILE A 170 2.53 5.97 -25.43
C ILE A 170 3.27 4.66 -25.14
N SER A 171 4.54 4.54 -25.55
CA SER A 171 5.36 3.37 -25.30
C SER A 171 5.45 3.00 -23.84
N LEU A 172 5.57 4.00 -22.95
CA LEU A 172 5.72 3.80 -21.51
C LEU A 172 4.40 3.48 -20.80
N PHE A 173 3.33 4.21 -21.08
CA PHE A 173 2.12 4.18 -20.27
C PHE A 173 0.95 3.36 -20.88
N GLU A 174 0.90 3.18 -22.19
CA GLU A 174 -0.16 2.38 -22.84
C GLU A 174 -0.23 0.95 -22.26
N PRO A 175 0.87 0.22 -22.05
CA PRO A 175 0.81 -1.11 -21.46
C PRO A 175 0.13 -1.15 -20.09
N ILE A 176 0.27 -0.08 -19.30
CA ILE A 176 -0.27 0.00 -17.94
C ILE A 176 -1.80 0.19 -17.94
N ILE A 177 -2.30 1.08 -18.79
CA ILE A 177 -3.71 1.52 -18.73
C ILE A 177 -4.59 0.92 -19.83
N SER A 178 -4.01 0.13 -20.74
CA SER A 178 -4.76 -0.58 -21.78
C SER A 178 -5.72 -1.64 -21.25
N GLY A 179 -5.55 -2.04 -19.99
CA GLY A 179 -6.29 -3.16 -19.38
C GLY A 179 -5.86 -4.54 -19.87
N LYS A 180 -4.79 -4.63 -20.66
CA LYS A 180 -4.21 -5.90 -21.11
C LYS A 180 -3.19 -6.38 -20.07
N LYS A 181 -2.88 -7.69 -20.09
CA LYS A 181 -1.81 -8.24 -19.26
C LYS A 181 -0.47 -7.63 -19.69
N ILE A 182 0.18 -6.92 -18.78
CA ILE A 182 1.49 -6.30 -19.02
C ILE A 182 2.56 -7.41 -19.06
N SER A 183 3.43 -7.40 -20.06
CA SER A 183 4.60 -8.29 -20.07
C SER A 183 5.62 -7.85 -19.01
N LEU A 184 6.46 -8.78 -18.51
CA LEU A 184 7.51 -8.43 -17.59
C LEU A 184 8.52 -7.45 -18.21
N ASP A 185 8.84 -7.61 -19.50
CA ASP A 185 9.74 -6.70 -20.21
C ASP A 185 9.21 -5.25 -20.23
N ALA A 186 7.91 -5.08 -20.49
CA ALA A 186 7.28 -3.77 -20.43
C ALA A 186 7.21 -3.24 -19.00
N TYR A 187 6.98 -4.10 -18.02
CA TYR A 187 6.94 -3.72 -16.62
C TYR A 187 8.30 -3.24 -16.10
N PHE A 188 9.39 -3.91 -16.50
CA PHE A 188 10.76 -3.52 -16.13
C PHE A 188 11.25 -2.21 -16.77
N GLN A 189 10.53 -1.67 -17.76
CA GLN A 189 10.81 -0.33 -18.28
C GLN A 189 10.23 0.79 -17.40
N LEU A 190 9.39 0.43 -16.43
CA LEU A 190 8.71 1.37 -15.55
C LEU A 190 9.51 1.55 -14.26
N ASP A 191 10.08 2.73 -14.10
CA ASP A 191 10.67 3.22 -12.85
C ASP A 191 10.28 4.68 -12.60
N GLU A 192 10.67 5.24 -11.47
CA GLU A 192 10.40 6.65 -11.15
C GLU A 192 11.05 7.61 -12.15
N THR A 193 12.20 7.24 -12.72
CA THR A 193 12.92 8.08 -13.69
C THR A 193 12.18 8.15 -15.02
N SER A 194 11.80 7.00 -15.56
CA SER A 194 11.05 6.89 -16.81
C SER A 194 9.67 7.52 -16.70
N CYS A 195 8.96 7.28 -15.59
CA CYS A 195 7.67 7.91 -15.31
C CYS A 195 7.80 9.42 -15.14
N GLY A 196 8.83 9.89 -14.40
CA GLY A 196 9.10 11.32 -14.24
C GLY A 196 9.38 12.02 -15.56
N TYR A 197 10.12 11.36 -16.47
CA TYR A 197 10.31 11.85 -17.82
C TYR A 197 9.01 11.87 -18.64
N GLY A 198 8.21 10.82 -18.54
CA GLY A 198 6.88 10.77 -19.15
C GLY A 198 5.98 11.92 -18.67
N PHE A 199 5.94 12.19 -17.37
CA PHE A 199 5.20 13.34 -16.83
C PHE A 199 5.75 14.68 -17.34
N HIS A 200 7.08 14.81 -17.48
CA HIS A 200 7.67 16.00 -18.07
C HIS A 200 7.21 16.22 -19.52
N LEU A 201 7.16 15.19 -20.34
CA LEU A 201 6.63 15.28 -21.71
C LEU A 201 5.14 15.71 -21.73
N LEU A 202 4.34 15.11 -20.82
CA LEU A 202 2.92 15.42 -20.69
C LEU A 202 2.65 16.89 -20.28
N THR A 203 3.59 17.60 -19.70
CA THR A 203 3.41 19.05 -19.41
C THR A 203 3.21 19.89 -20.66
N LYS A 204 3.56 19.38 -21.83
CA LYS A 204 3.41 20.02 -23.13
C LYS A 204 2.27 19.45 -23.96
N HIS A 205 1.47 18.56 -23.38
CA HIS A 205 0.35 17.93 -24.08
C HIS A 205 -0.69 18.99 -24.49
N PRO A 206 -1.26 18.92 -25.71
CA PRO A 206 -2.23 19.91 -26.18
C PRO A 206 -3.56 19.91 -25.40
N ASP A 207 -3.93 18.81 -24.77
CA ASP A 207 -5.07 18.80 -23.85
C ASP A 207 -4.72 19.54 -22.57
N PRO A 208 -5.46 20.60 -22.20
CA PRO A 208 -5.09 21.45 -21.06
C PRO A 208 -5.21 20.75 -19.71
N ILE A 209 -6.08 19.72 -19.59
CA ILE A 209 -6.24 18.97 -18.35
C ILE A 209 -5.04 18.04 -18.13
N VAL A 210 -4.59 17.34 -19.19
CA VAL A 210 -3.39 16.50 -19.12
C VAL A 210 -2.18 17.35 -18.77
N SER A 211 -1.99 18.48 -19.44
CA SER A 211 -0.87 19.39 -19.21
C SER A 211 -0.87 19.94 -17.79
N ASP A 212 -2.02 20.43 -17.28
CA ASP A 212 -2.11 20.96 -15.90
C ASP A 212 -1.85 19.88 -14.85
N LEU A 213 -2.48 18.68 -14.95
CA LEU A 213 -2.26 17.61 -14.01
C LEU A 213 -0.80 17.09 -14.02
N ALA A 214 -0.18 17.03 -15.19
CA ALA A 214 1.24 16.66 -15.32
C ALA A 214 2.17 17.72 -14.67
N ILE A 215 1.90 19.02 -14.85
CA ILE A 215 2.60 20.11 -14.17
C ILE A 215 2.47 19.96 -12.65
N ARG A 216 1.26 19.69 -12.16
CA ARG A 216 0.99 19.50 -10.72
C ARG A 216 1.80 18.35 -10.12
N ILE A 217 1.91 17.23 -10.83
CA ILE A 217 2.74 16.08 -10.39
C ILE A 217 4.22 16.47 -10.37
N ARG A 218 4.73 17.02 -11.47
CA ARG A 218 6.15 17.38 -11.62
C ARG A 218 6.59 18.42 -10.59
N ASP A 219 5.80 19.48 -10.41
CA ASP A 219 6.16 20.64 -9.59
C ASP A 219 5.59 20.56 -8.16
N ARG A 220 4.90 19.45 -7.84
CA ARG A 220 4.24 19.21 -6.55
C ARG A 220 3.24 20.32 -6.15
N ILE A 221 2.49 20.84 -7.13
CA ILE A 221 1.39 21.76 -6.91
C ILE A 221 0.11 20.95 -6.62
N LEU A 222 0.07 20.33 -5.45
CA LEU A 222 -0.93 19.35 -5.10
C LEU A 222 -2.31 19.97 -4.87
N PHE A 223 -3.32 19.14 -4.88
CA PHE A 223 -4.67 19.55 -4.52
C PHE A 223 -4.74 19.88 -3.03
N GLU A 224 -5.55 20.88 -2.69
CA GLU A 224 -6.01 21.11 -1.32
C GLU A 224 -7.02 20.04 -0.92
N TYR A 225 -7.25 19.94 0.37
CA TYR A 225 -8.20 18.96 0.91
C TYR A 225 -9.01 19.57 2.05
N GLN A 226 -10.19 19.03 2.25
CA GLN A 226 -11.02 19.29 3.42
C GLN A 226 -11.81 18.06 3.81
N ASP A 227 -12.32 18.04 5.04
CA ASP A 227 -13.24 16.97 5.46
C ASP A 227 -14.51 16.99 4.61
N SER A 228 -14.96 15.82 4.24
CA SER A 228 -16.12 15.66 3.35
C SER A 228 -17.41 16.00 4.08
N GLN A 229 -17.91 17.22 3.86
CA GLN A 229 -19.19 17.72 4.40
C GLN A 229 -20.12 18.12 3.24
N PRO A 230 -21.37 17.63 3.16
CA PRO A 230 -22.25 17.82 2.00
C PRO A 230 -22.41 19.29 1.57
N ASN A 231 -22.60 20.20 2.53
CA ASN A 231 -22.79 21.63 2.26
C ASN A 231 -21.50 22.30 1.77
N GLU A 232 -20.38 22.01 2.40
CA GLU A 232 -19.07 22.56 2.02
C GLU A 232 -18.63 21.99 0.67
N ASN A 233 -18.81 20.71 0.46
CA ASN A 233 -18.54 20.05 -0.84
C ASN A 233 -19.32 20.72 -1.96
N ARG A 234 -20.59 21.07 -1.75
CA ARG A 234 -21.41 21.78 -2.73
C ARG A 234 -20.87 23.17 -3.03
N LYS A 235 -20.42 23.92 -2.03
CA LYS A 235 -19.83 25.26 -2.22
C LYS A 235 -18.57 25.16 -3.08
N VAL A 236 -17.62 24.31 -2.69
CA VAL A 236 -16.35 24.13 -3.42
C VAL A 236 -16.60 23.68 -4.86
N ARG A 237 -17.46 22.69 -5.08
CA ARG A 237 -17.80 22.25 -6.45
C ARG A 237 -18.39 23.37 -7.31
N ASN A 238 -19.22 24.25 -6.73
CA ASN A 238 -19.75 25.39 -7.45
C ASN A 238 -18.66 26.42 -7.79
N THR A 239 -17.73 26.66 -6.88
CA THR A 239 -16.57 27.55 -7.11
C THR A 239 -15.68 27.00 -8.21
N LEU A 240 -15.34 25.70 -8.16
CA LEU A 240 -14.55 25.04 -9.21
C LEU A 240 -15.22 25.19 -10.60
N LYS A 241 -16.53 24.93 -10.69
CA LYS A 241 -17.27 25.11 -11.94
C LYS A 241 -17.24 26.56 -12.46
N LYS A 242 -17.38 27.53 -11.57
CA LYS A 242 -17.31 28.96 -11.93
C LYS A 242 -15.93 29.35 -12.47
N ASN A 243 -14.87 28.70 -11.96
CA ASN A 243 -13.49 28.88 -12.41
C ASN A 243 -13.13 28.01 -13.62
N GLY A 244 -14.09 27.34 -14.24
CA GLY A 244 -13.89 26.56 -15.47
C GLY A 244 -13.29 25.16 -15.25
N TYR A 245 -13.17 24.68 -14.03
CA TYR A 245 -12.66 23.34 -13.75
C TYR A 245 -13.71 22.27 -14.09
N ASP A 246 -13.29 21.25 -14.83
CA ASP A 246 -14.09 20.03 -15.02
C ASP A 246 -14.03 19.15 -13.78
N LEU A 247 -15.13 19.03 -13.06
CA LEU A 247 -15.21 18.26 -11.82
C LEU A 247 -14.90 16.77 -12.00
N HIS A 248 -14.89 16.25 -13.23
CA HIS A 248 -14.55 14.87 -13.51
C HIS A 248 -13.06 14.59 -13.28
N TYR A 249 -12.20 15.62 -13.40
CA TYR A 249 -10.75 15.55 -13.27
C TYR A 249 -10.19 16.47 -12.18
N TYR A 250 -11.01 17.33 -11.58
CA TYR A 250 -10.56 18.30 -10.58
C TYR A 250 -11.33 18.20 -9.25
N TRP A 251 -12.03 17.10 -9.05
CA TRP A 251 -12.70 16.77 -7.80
C TRP A 251 -12.61 15.28 -7.53
N ALA A 252 -12.05 14.92 -6.40
CA ALA A 252 -12.02 13.53 -5.96
C ALA A 252 -12.49 13.43 -4.50
N LYS A 253 -13.20 12.36 -4.20
CA LYS A 253 -13.53 11.95 -2.83
C LYS A 253 -12.66 10.75 -2.48
N ASP A 254 -12.12 10.79 -1.30
CA ASP A 254 -11.30 9.73 -0.75
C ASP A 254 -11.85 9.33 0.61
N GLU A 255 -12.09 8.04 0.78
CA GLU A 255 -12.65 7.46 1.99
C GLU A 255 -11.62 6.46 2.54
N VAL A 256 -11.08 6.77 3.70
CA VAL A 256 -10.13 5.92 4.39
C VAL A 256 -10.73 5.51 5.73
N ALA A 257 -10.92 4.22 5.90
CA ALA A 257 -11.24 3.61 7.18
C ALA A 257 -10.20 2.53 7.47
N GLN A 258 -9.62 2.52 8.65
CA GLN A 258 -8.69 1.47 9.04
C GLN A 258 -8.80 1.10 10.51
N SER A 259 -8.86 -0.21 10.74
CA SER A 259 -8.66 -0.79 12.05
C SER A 259 -7.16 -1.04 12.28
N PRO A 260 -6.59 -0.59 13.41
CA PRO A 260 -5.18 -0.83 13.75
C PRO A 260 -4.87 -2.32 13.95
N TYR A 261 -5.88 -3.12 14.20
CA TYR A 261 -5.82 -4.55 14.39
C TYR A 261 -7.14 -5.19 13.96
N VAL A 262 -7.07 -6.27 13.20
CA VAL A 262 -8.24 -7.05 12.82
C VAL A 262 -8.27 -8.32 13.66
N PRO A 263 -9.23 -8.47 14.57
CA PRO A 263 -9.36 -9.68 15.38
C PRO A 263 -9.79 -10.89 14.55
N TYR A 264 -9.68 -12.06 15.12
CA TYR A 264 -10.06 -13.30 14.46
C TYR A 264 -11.57 -13.33 14.12
N SER A 265 -11.87 -13.40 12.85
CA SER A 265 -13.23 -13.48 12.30
C SER A 265 -13.62 -14.89 11.82
N GLY A 266 -12.91 -15.93 12.26
CA GLY A 266 -13.25 -17.35 11.93
C GLY A 266 -12.56 -17.91 10.69
N SER A 267 -11.97 -17.09 9.84
CA SER A 267 -11.23 -17.54 8.64
C SER A 267 -10.08 -16.58 8.35
N GLY A 268 -8.84 -16.99 8.59
CA GLY A 268 -7.66 -16.26 8.12
C GLY A 268 -6.50 -16.17 9.11
N THR A 269 -5.33 -15.80 8.56
CA THR A 269 -4.04 -15.64 9.24
C THR A 269 -3.94 -14.35 10.08
N GLY A 270 -5.06 -13.63 10.25
CA GLY A 270 -5.10 -12.25 10.72
C GLY A 270 -5.02 -12.02 12.23
N SER A 271 -4.98 -13.06 13.08
CA SER A 271 -5.06 -12.89 14.54
C SER A 271 -3.73 -13.12 15.23
N ILE A 272 -3.49 -12.33 16.26
CA ILE A 272 -2.35 -12.54 17.17
C ILE A 272 -2.83 -13.40 18.34
N TRP A 273 -2.17 -14.52 18.54
CA TRP A 273 -2.48 -15.46 19.60
C TRP A 273 -1.48 -15.34 20.75
N VAL A 274 -1.97 -15.41 21.97
CA VAL A 274 -1.20 -15.32 23.21
C VAL A 274 -1.25 -16.66 23.93
N ARG A 275 -0.06 -17.21 24.21
CA ARG A 275 0.09 -18.40 25.08
C ARG A 275 0.17 -17.95 26.53
N MET A 276 -0.86 -18.29 27.30
CA MET A 276 -0.98 -17.97 28.71
C MET A 276 -0.06 -18.87 29.58
N LYS A 277 0.15 -18.47 30.83
CA LYS A 277 0.99 -19.23 31.82
C LYS A 277 0.41 -20.60 32.12
N ASP A 278 -0.91 -20.77 32.08
CA ASP A 278 -1.59 -22.03 32.26
C ASP A 278 -1.51 -22.98 31.06
N GLY A 279 -0.86 -22.55 29.97
CA GLY A 279 -0.69 -23.30 28.73
C GLY A 279 -1.82 -23.09 27.72
N SER A 280 -2.93 -22.43 28.08
CA SER A 280 -4.01 -22.09 27.16
C SER A 280 -3.57 -21.03 26.14
N THR A 281 -4.30 -20.93 25.04
CA THR A 281 -4.13 -19.86 24.07
C THR A 281 -5.35 -18.95 24.04
N LYS A 282 -5.12 -17.63 23.95
CA LYS A 282 -6.19 -16.64 23.79
C LYS A 282 -5.84 -15.72 22.63
N GLU A 283 -6.85 -15.24 21.92
CA GLU A 283 -6.67 -14.17 20.96
C GLU A 283 -6.30 -12.89 21.71
N LEU A 284 -5.47 -12.03 21.10
CA LEU A 284 -4.85 -10.87 21.75
C LEU A 284 -5.88 -9.92 22.35
N SER A 285 -7.00 -9.67 21.70
CA SER A 285 -8.06 -8.79 22.25
C SER A 285 -8.68 -9.31 23.54
N ASN A 286 -8.66 -10.64 23.73
CA ASN A 286 -9.10 -11.28 24.98
C ASN A 286 -7.99 -11.34 26.03
N ALA A 287 -6.76 -11.00 25.68
CA ALA A 287 -5.60 -10.96 26.57
C ALA A 287 -5.15 -9.52 26.91
N SER A 288 -5.64 -8.52 26.18
CA SER A 288 -5.30 -7.10 26.33
C SER A 288 -6.54 -6.23 26.36
N ASN A 289 -6.76 -5.52 27.46
CA ASN A 289 -7.84 -4.53 27.55
C ASN A 289 -7.65 -3.33 26.62
N ILE A 290 -6.39 -2.97 26.33
CA ILE A 290 -6.05 -1.86 25.43
C ILE A 290 -6.47 -2.25 24.00
N VAL A 291 -6.04 -3.41 23.53
CA VAL A 291 -6.41 -3.91 22.20
C VAL A 291 -7.92 -4.14 22.09
N TYR A 292 -8.54 -4.70 23.14
CA TYR A 292 -9.99 -4.82 23.18
C TYR A 292 -10.70 -3.49 22.98
N SER A 293 -10.31 -2.46 23.74
CA SER A 293 -10.90 -1.12 23.63
C SER A 293 -10.65 -0.47 22.26
N LEU A 294 -9.50 -0.75 21.66
CA LEU A 294 -9.12 -0.19 20.37
C LEU A 294 -10.01 -0.73 19.22
N ILE A 295 -10.38 -2.01 19.28
CA ILE A 295 -11.19 -2.65 18.23
C ILE A 295 -12.70 -2.50 18.45
N HIS A 296 -13.14 -2.26 19.69
CA HIS A 296 -14.56 -2.05 20.00
C HIS A 296 -14.92 -0.56 20.16
N GLY A 297 -13.93 0.32 20.04
CA GLY A 297 -14.16 1.76 19.95
C GLY A 297 -14.78 2.16 18.61
N PRO A 298 -15.22 3.42 18.48
CA PRO A 298 -15.68 3.94 17.20
C PRO A 298 -14.55 3.84 16.16
N GLU A 299 -14.85 3.31 14.98
CA GLU A 299 -13.91 3.31 13.87
C GLU A 299 -13.51 4.74 13.53
N LYS A 300 -12.22 4.98 13.40
CA LYS A 300 -11.72 6.23 12.86
C LYS A 300 -11.77 6.12 11.35
N ASP A 301 -12.67 6.87 10.74
CA ASP A 301 -12.72 7.13 9.32
C ASP A 301 -12.15 8.52 9.00
N ASP A 302 -11.61 8.67 7.84
CA ASP A 302 -11.08 9.94 7.33
C ASP A 302 -11.59 10.15 5.90
N ASN A 303 -12.73 10.81 5.81
CA ASN A 303 -13.40 11.10 4.56
C ASN A 303 -12.99 12.50 4.08
N LYS A 304 -12.14 12.56 3.08
CA LYS A 304 -11.66 13.82 2.51
C LYS A 304 -12.09 14.01 1.06
N VAL A 305 -12.13 15.28 0.67
CA VAL A 305 -12.26 15.68 -0.74
C VAL A 305 -11.04 16.47 -1.14
N TYR A 306 -10.57 16.23 -2.36
CA TYR A 306 -9.38 16.83 -2.94
C TYR A 306 -9.75 17.65 -4.17
N PHE A 307 -9.19 18.84 -4.28
CA PHE A 307 -9.48 19.79 -5.35
C PHE A 307 -8.34 20.82 -5.50
N PRO A 308 -8.16 21.45 -6.69
CA PRO A 308 -7.18 22.51 -6.84
C PRO A 308 -7.53 23.70 -5.97
N LYS A 309 -6.50 24.42 -5.50
CA LYS A 309 -6.68 25.71 -4.84
C LYS A 309 -7.47 26.64 -5.73
N VAL A 310 -8.52 27.22 -5.21
CA VAL A 310 -9.33 28.25 -5.86
C VAL A 310 -9.26 29.51 -5.02
N GLU A 311 -8.92 30.63 -5.66
CA GLU A 311 -8.92 31.94 -5.05
C GLU A 311 -10.33 32.52 -4.91
#